data_001b6a42721757999d1fa1cbadb2f207
#
_entry.id   001b6a42721757999d1fa1cbadb2f207
#
_cell.length_a   1.000
_cell.length_b   1.000
_cell.length_c   1.000
_cell.angle_alpha   90.00
_cell.angle_beta   90.00
_cell.angle_gamma   90.00
#
_symmetry.space_group_name_H-M   'P 1'
#
loop_
_entity.id
_entity.type
_entity.pdbx_description
1 polymer ?
#
loop_
_entity_poly.entity_id
_entity_poly.type
_entity_poly.pdbx_seq_one_letter_code
_entity_poly.pdbx_strand_id
1 'polypeptide(L)'
;AATVTTTENAEDMMTALSTLGSALKTTSCERSFPSLRGHPPLVELGDSLDIPASIEPPDTGISIEVPPIEEYIYPVVPLAYYTGATIEPGPSPRIAGEDWSFPLDGDDGFETEVERVLKHVFLMDCVTRTEGYYDVDLHERTEIGSLVDLNFTAVYEQPLSAQLRTYLDVPFDVVAGAVPKWKLTADVRPTAANVSALPFLANELAVVRCPSTRQTRDEALEELTDQVESFFRDNPAALRRSVRSAGTRSESSSSTADPEIFRPD
;
A
#
# COMPACT_ATOMS: atom_id res chain seq x y z
N ALA A 1 -15.50 -13.41 8.08
CA ALA A 1 -14.73 -13.28 6.84
C ALA A 1 -14.38 -14.69 6.37
N ALA A 2 -14.37 -14.93 5.05
CA ALA A 2 -13.89 -16.18 4.52
C ALA A 2 -12.36 -16.21 4.66
N THR A 3 -11.78 -17.38 4.84
CA THR A 3 -10.33 -17.60 4.95
C THR A 3 -9.87 -18.44 3.77
N VAL A 4 -8.81 -17.99 3.12
CA VAL A 4 -8.09 -18.73 2.08
C VAL A 4 -6.86 -19.34 2.73
N THR A 5 -6.58 -20.60 2.48
CA THR A 5 -5.37 -21.25 2.94
C THR A 5 -4.38 -21.35 1.78
N THR A 6 -3.12 -20.98 2.01
CA THR A 6 -2.03 -21.11 1.04
C THR A 6 -0.89 -21.94 1.63
N THR A 7 -0.03 -22.48 0.79
CA THR A 7 1.21 -23.15 1.22
C THR A 7 2.37 -22.15 1.22
N GLU A 8 3.57 -22.62 1.59
CA GLU A 8 4.82 -21.86 1.42
C GLU A 8 5.27 -21.75 -0.06
N ASN A 9 4.58 -22.43 -0.97
CA ASN A 9 4.89 -22.33 -2.41
C ASN A 9 4.46 -20.96 -2.93
N ALA A 10 5.35 -20.28 -3.63
CA ALA A 10 5.12 -18.92 -4.13
C ALA A 10 3.94 -18.85 -5.12
N GLU A 11 3.74 -19.86 -5.97
CA GLU A 11 2.62 -19.87 -6.94
C GLU A 11 1.27 -20.07 -6.24
N ASP A 12 1.21 -20.93 -5.20
CA ASP A 12 0.03 -21.07 -4.36
C ASP A 12 -0.29 -19.74 -3.65
N MET A 13 0.75 -19.06 -3.17
CA MET A 13 0.62 -17.75 -2.52
C MET A 13 0.11 -16.68 -3.50
N MET A 14 0.63 -16.63 -4.71
CA MET A 14 0.13 -15.74 -5.77
C MET A 14 -1.34 -16.00 -6.06
N THR A 15 -1.72 -17.26 -6.18
CA THR A 15 -3.11 -17.68 -6.40
C THR A 15 -4.02 -17.24 -5.25
N ALA A 16 -3.60 -17.49 -4.01
CA ALA A 16 -4.34 -17.09 -2.82
C ALA A 16 -4.50 -15.56 -2.73
N LEU A 17 -3.43 -14.80 -2.96
CA LEU A 17 -3.44 -13.34 -2.88
C LEU A 17 -4.22 -12.69 -4.03
N SER A 18 -4.34 -13.33 -5.19
CA SER A 18 -5.21 -12.89 -6.29
C SER A 18 -6.68 -12.89 -5.89
N THR A 19 -7.08 -13.67 -4.88
CA THR A 19 -8.47 -13.71 -4.40
C THR A 19 -8.91 -12.46 -3.64
N LEU A 20 -7.98 -11.61 -3.20
CA LEU A 20 -8.31 -10.41 -2.41
C LEU A 20 -9.24 -9.46 -3.15
N GLY A 21 -9.16 -9.40 -4.48
CA GLY A 21 -10.04 -8.63 -5.34
C GLY A 21 -11.54 -8.99 -5.22
N SER A 22 -11.87 -10.18 -4.70
CA SER A 22 -13.28 -10.60 -4.45
C SER A 22 -14.03 -9.67 -3.49
N ALA A 23 -13.32 -8.86 -2.71
CA ALA A 23 -13.92 -7.88 -1.81
C ALA A 23 -14.33 -6.56 -2.49
N LEU A 24 -13.94 -6.32 -3.73
CA LEU A 24 -14.37 -5.15 -4.48
C LEU A 24 -15.87 -5.25 -4.79
N LYS A 25 -16.62 -4.20 -4.47
CA LYS A 25 -18.05 -4.12 -4.77
C LYS A 25 -18.32 -3.60 -6.18
N THR A 26 -17.32 -3.02 -6.81
CA THR A 26 -17.34 -2.53 -8.18
C THR A 26 -15.95 -2.57 -8.78
N THR A 27 -15.86 -2.77 -10.08
CA THR A 27 -14.63 -2.65 -10.87
C THR A 27 -14.54 -1.30 -11.60
N SER A 28 -15.54 -0.42 -11.47
CA SER A 28 -15.46 0.95 -11.99
C SER A 28 -14.52 1.81 -11.15
N CYS A 29 -14.15 3.00 -11.63
CA CYS A 29 -13.31 3.96 -10.90
C CYS A 29 -13.91 4.39 -9.54
N GLU A 30 -15.20 4.13 -9.30
CA GLU A 30 -15.85 4.36 -8.02
C GLU A 30 -15.31 3.47 -6.89
N ARG A 31 -14.53 2.40 -7.18
CA ARG A 31 -13.75 1.65 -6.18
C ARG A 31 -12.79 2.55 -5.38
N SER A 32 -12.50 3.76 -5.86
CA SER A 32 -11.75 4.76 -5.10
C SER A 32 -12.51 5.25 -3.83
N PHE A 33 -13.85 5.10 -3.75
CA PHE A 33 -14.58 5.26 -2.49
C PHE A 33 -14.30 4.08 -1.54
N PRO A 34 -13.84 4.32 -0.30
CA PRO A 34 -13.59 3.24 0.66
C PRO A 34 -14.80 2.35 0.91
N SER A 35 -16.02 2.90 0.88
CA SER A 35 -17.27 2.17 1.08
C SER A 35 -17.59 1.16 -0.04
N LEU A 36 -16.99 1.32 -1.21
CA LEU A 36 -17.14 0.41 -2.35
C LEU A 36 -16.02 -0.63 -2.45
N ARG A 37 -15.12 -0.64 -1.47
CA ARG A 37 -14.19 -1.75 -1.21
C ARG A 37 -14.63 -2.47 0.05
N GLY A 38 -14.79 -3.78 -0.03
CA GLY A 38 -15.02 -4.63 1.13
C GLY A 38 -13.69 -5.04 1.79
N HIS A 39 -13.76 -5.64 2.97
CA HIS A 39 -12.59 -6.23 3.59
C HIS A 39 -12.21 -7.51 2.84
N PRO A 40 -10.96 -7.67 2.40
CA PRO A 40 -10.49 -8.88 1.72
C PRO A 40 -10.69 -10.14 2.58
N PRO A 41 -10.76 -11.34 1.95
CA PRO A 41 -10.68 -12.59 2.68
C PRO A 41 -9.38 -12.66 3.49
N LEU A 42 -9.40 -13.36 4.63
CA LEU A 42 -8.20 -13.66 5.37
C LEU A 42 -7.34 -14.68 4.59
N VAL A 43 -6.03 -14.60 4.76
CA VAL A 43 -5.11 -15.57 4.18
C VAL A 43 -4.27 -16.17 5.30
N GLU A 44 -4.18 -17.50 5.34
CA GLU A 44 -3.45 -18.25 6.35
C GLU A 44 -2.55 -19.32 5.70
N LEU A 45 -1.43 -19.63 6.33
CA LEU A 45 -0.59 -20.75 5.90
C LEU A 45 -1.22 -22.09 6.33
N GLY A 46 -1.09 -23.08 5.44
CA GLY A 46 -1.50 -24.46 5.70
C GLY A 46 -0.76 -25.45 4.81
N ASP A 47 -1.18 -26.69 4.86
CA ASP A 47 -0.52 -27.78 4.15
C ASP A 47 -0.94 -27.90 2.66
N SER A 48 -2.02 -27.21 2.28
CA SER A 48 -2.53 -27.20 0.90
C SER A 48 -3.24 -25.89 0.57
N LEU A 49 -3.21 -25.50 -0.69
CA LEU A 49 -4.03 -24.41 -1.19
C LEU A 49 -5.51 -24.77 -1.10
N ASP A 50 -6.29 -23.97 -0.39
CA ASP A 50 -7.74 -24.09 -0.28
C ASP A 50 -8.41 -22.72 -0.43
N ILE A 51 -9.21 -22.58 -1.48
CA ILE A 51 -9.99 -21.37 -1.78
C ILE A 51 -11.46 -21.74 -1.68
N PRO A 52 -12.18 -21.22 -0.66
CA PRO A 52 -13.62 -21.46 -0.55
C PRO A 52 -14.38 -21.05 -1.80
N ALA A 53 -15.31 -21.88 -2.25
CA ALA A 53 -16.12 -21.63 -3.46
C ALA A 53 -16.98 -20.36 -3.40
N SER A 54 -17.12 -19.75 -2.22
CA SER A 54 -17.81 -18.46 -2.04
C SER A 54 -16.93 -17.24 -2.35
N ILE A 55 -15.64 -17.45 -2.63
CA ILE A 55 -14.70 -16.40 -2.99
C ILE A 55 -14.57 -16.38 -4.52
N GLU A 56 -15.16 -15.35 -5.12
CA GLU A 56 -15.18 -15.17 -6.57
C GLU A 56 -14.53 -13.82 -6.89
N PRO A 57 -13.22 -13.77 -7.22
CA PRO A 57 -12.58 -12.53 -7.65
C PRO A 57 -13.16 -12.05 -8.99
N PRO A 58 -13.24 -10.75 -9.23
CA PRO A 58 -13.71 -10.22 -10.50
C PRO A 58 -12.72 -10.56 -11.61
N ASP A 59 -13.24 -10.90 -12.78
CA ASP A 59 -12.45 -10.94 -14.00
C ASP A 59 -12.30 -9.52 -14.56
N THR A 60 -11.14 -8.90 -14.34
CA THR A 60 -10.84 -7.54 -14.80
C THR A 60 -10.02 -7.51 -16.08
N GLY A 61 -9.56 -8.67 -16.54
CA GLY A 61 -8.62 -8.79 -17.67
C GLY A 61 -7.24 -8.18 -17.37
N ILE A 62 -6.89 -8.03 -16.08
CA ILE A 62 -5.61 -7.45 -15.63
C ILE A 62 -4.82 -8.51 -14.88
N SER A 63 -3.53 -8.61 -15.21
CA SER A 63 -2.57 -9.42 -14.48
C SER A 63 -1.37 -8.60 -14.03
N ILE A 64 -0.75 -9.01 -12.93
CA ILE A 64 0.53 -8.50 -12.46
C ILE A 64 1.50 -9.67 -12.46
N GLU A 65 2.46 -9.61 -13.37
CA GLU A 65 3.50 -10.63 -13.49
C GLU A 65 4.72 -10.20 -12.67
N VAL A 66 5.20 -11.11 -11.81
CA VAL A 66 6.40 -10.88 -10.99
C VAL A 66 7.16 -12.19 -10.79
N PRO A 67 8.49 -12.14 -10.51
CA PRO A 67 9.22 -13.32 -10.05
C PRO A 67 8.50 -13.98 -8.86
N PRO A 68 8.40 -15.34 -8.83
CA PRO A 68 7.66 -16.06 -7.79
C PRO A 68 8.49 -16.18 -6.49
N ILE A 69 8.76 -15.04 -5.87
CA ILE A 69 9.42 -14.90 -4.56
C ILE A 69 8.75 -13.78 -3.78
N GLU A 70 8.73 -13.88 -2.47
CA GLU A 70 7.98 -12.99 -1.57
C GLU A 70 8.39 -11.53 -1.70
N GLU A 71 9.67 -11.21 -1.98
CA GLU A 71 10.16 -9.85 -2.19
C GLU A 71 9.46 -9.13 -3.35
N TYR A 72 8.98 -9.87 -4.35
CA TYR A 72 8.24 -9.32 -5.48
C TYR A 72 6.72 -9.47 -5.34
N ILE A 73 6.27 -10.52 -4.64
CA ILE A 73 4.85 -10.77 -4.46
C ILE A 73 4.24 -9.75 -3.49
N TYR A 74 4.84 -9.52 -2.34
CA TYR A 74 4.24 -8.71 -1.28
C TYR A 74 3.99 -7.25 -1.65
N PRO A 75 4.95 -6.54 -2.30
CA PRO A 75 4.75 -5.15 -2.68
C PRO A 75 3.58 -4.93 -3.65
N VAL A 76 3.28 -5.90 -4.53
CA VAL A 76 2.19 -5.75 -5.52
C VAL A 76 0.80 -6.05 -4.96
N VAL A 77 0.68 -6.64 -3.77
CA VAL A 77 -0.61 -7.09 -3.23
C VAL A 77 -1.63 -5.96 -3.09
N PRO A 78 -1.30 -4.77 -2.58
CA PRO A 78 -2.27 -3.66 -2.52
C PRO A 78 -2.74 -3.20 -3.90
N LEU A 79 -1.85 -3.20 -4.89
CA LEU A 79 -2.18 -2.86 -6.28
C LEU A 79 -3.08 -3.94 -6.90
N ALA A 80 -2.75 -5.23 -6.71
CA ALA A 80 -3.56 -6.35 -7.19
C ALA A 80 -4.97 -6.31 -6.57
N TYR A 81 -5.07 -6.10 -5.26
CA TYR A 81 -6.36 -5.94 -4.59
C TYR A 81 -7.16 -4.78 -5.19
N TYR A 82 -6.53 -3.60 -5.34
CA TYR A 82 -7.20 -2.39 -5.81
C TYR A 82 -7.69 -2.49 -7.26
N THR A 83 -6.95 -3.20 -8.10
CA THR A 83 -7.28 -3.38 -9.52
C THR A 83 -8.05 -4.66 -9.80
N GLY A 84 -8.21 -5.54 -8.79
CA GLY A 84 -8.76 -6.88 -9.00
C GLY A 84 -7.90 -7.73 -9.94
N ALA A 85 -6.60 -7.46 -10.02
CA ALA A 85 -5.68 -8.16 -10.89
C ALA A 85 -5.31 -9.54 -10.33
N THR A 86 -5.04 -10.50 -11.23
CA THR A 86 -4.37 -11.74 -10.89
C THR A 86 -2.87 -11.51 -10.72
N ILE A 87 -2.23 -12.21 -9.78
CA ILE A 87 -0.77 -12.21 -9.63
C ILE A 87 -0.25 -13.50 -10.26
N GLU A 88 0.64 -13.36 -11.24
CA GLU A 88 1.13 -14.47 -12.05
C GLU A 88 2.67 -14.53 -12.05
N PRO A 89 3.27 -15.73 -12.15
CA PRO A 89 4.72 -15.84 -12.23
C PRO A 89 5.22 -15.30 -13.57
N GLY A 90 6.24 -14.44 -13.52
CA GLY A 90 6.87 -13.87 -14.69
C GLY A 90 8.33 -13.51 -14.46
N PRO A 91 9.12 -13.36 -15.53
CA PRO A 91 10.56 -13.10 -15.41
C PRO A 91 10.88 -11.65 -15.02
N SER A 92 9.96 -10.72 -15.29
CA SER A 92 10.14 -9.28 -15.02
C SER A 92 8.85 -8.68 -14.50
N PRO A 93 8.95 -7.78 -13.49
CA PRO A 93 7.78 -7.13 -12.93
C PRO A 93 7.04 -6.28 -13.95
N ARG A 94 5.74 -6.53 -14.14
CA ARG A 94 4.86 -5.71 -14.99
C ARG A 94 3.40 -5.86 -14.60
N ILE A 95 2.59 -4.85 -14.90
CA ILE A 95 1.14 -4.94 -14.92
C ILE A 95 0.69 -4.97 -16.38
N ALA A 96 -0.26 -5.82 -16.71
CA ALA A 96 -0.68 -6.05 -18.09
C ALA A 96 -2.20 -6.25 -18.21
N GLY A 97 -2.73 -5.86 -19.36
CA GLY A 97 -4.04 -6.27 -19.85
C GLY A 97 -3.88 -7.07 -21.14
N GLU A 98 -4.98 -7.38 -21.83
CA GLU A 98 -4.98 -8.22 -23.01
C GLU A 98 -4.03 -7.72 -24.14
N ASP A 99 -3.98 -6.41 -24.37
CA ASP A 99 -3.27 -5.80 -25.50
C ASP A 99 -2.26 -4.71 -25.07
N TRP A 100 -1.95 -4.60 -23.78
CA TRP A 100 -1.01 -3.63 -23.24
C TRP A 100 -0.25 -4.19 -22.04
N SER A 101 0.91 -3.61 -21.76
CA SER A 101 1.66 -3.86 -20.54
C SER A 101 2.43 -2.63 -20.11
N PHE A 102 2.65 -2.49 -18.81
CA PHE A 102 3.41 -1.42 -18.19
C PHE A 102 4.46 -2.02 -17.24
N PRO A 103 5.75 -1.69 -17.39
CA PRO A 103 6.81 -2.22 -16.54
C PRO A 103 6.69 -1.67 -15.11
N LEU A 104 7.02 -2.51 -14.13
CA LEU A 104 7.08 -2.14 -12.71
C LEU A 104 8.51 -2.13 -12.17
N ASP A 105 9.51 -2.14 -13.04
CA ASP A 105 10.95 -2.11 -12.71
C ASP A 105 11.60 -0.77 -13.13
N GLY A 106 10.98 0.34 -12.73
CA GLY A 106 11.46 1.69 -13.04
C GLY A 106 12.85 2.01 -12.47
N ASP A 107 13.43 3.12 -12.91
CA ASP A 107 14.79 3.57 -12.55
C ASP A 107 15.00 3.73 -11.03
N ASP A 108 13.93 4.08 -10.29
CA ASP A 108 13.93 4.25 -8.83
C ASP A 108 13.70 2.93 -8.07
N GLY A 109 13.65 1.81 -8.78
CA GLY A 109 13.46 0.47 -8.23
C GLY A 109 12.01 0.00 -8.21
N PHE A 110 11.85 -1.32 -8.13
CA PHE A 110 10.58 -2.03 -8.24
C PHE A 110 9.51 -1.52 -7.24
N GLU A 111 9.83 -1.47 -5.94
CA GLU A 111 8.87 -1.08 -4.91
C GLU A 111 8.39 0.36 -5.09
N THR A 112 9.30 1.26 -5.51
CA THR A 112 8.96 2.66 -5.79
C THR A 112 8.04 2.77 -7.00
N GLU A 113 8.25 1.95 -8.03
CA GLU A 113 7.37 1.96 -9.20
C GLU A 113 5.99 1.40 -8.89
N VAL A 114 5.90 0.32 -8.11
CA VAL A 114 4.61 -0.22 -7.63
C VAL A 114 3.84 0.82 -6.81
N GLU A 115 4.52 1.52 -5.90
CA GLU A 115 3.95 2.62 -5.12
C GLU A 115 3.44 3.74 -6.05
N ARG A 116 4.24 4.14 -7.05
CA ARG A 116 3.90 5.16 -8.03
C ARG A 116 2.65 4.77 -8.81
N VAL A 117 2.59 3.55 -9.33
CA VAL A 117 1.45 3.04 -10.11
C VAL A 117 0.18 2.99 -9.24
N LEU A 118 0.27 2.47 -8.00
CA LEU A 118 -0.88 2.45 -7.09
C LEU A 118 -1.44 3.85 -6.85
N LYS A 119 -0.58 4.82 -6.54
CA LYS A 119 -0.97 6.21 -6.30
C LYS A 119 -1.55 6.87 -7.54
N HIS A 120 -0.93 6.62 -8.70
CA HIS A 120 -1.37 7.15 -9.98
C HIS A 120 -2.78 6.66 -10.32
N VAL A 121 -2.98 5.35 -10.32
CA VAL A 121 -4.28 4.74 -10.63
C VAL A 121 -5.36 5.23 -9.64
N PHE A 122 -5.04 5.28 -8.35
CA PHE A 122 -5.98 5.78 -7.34
C PHE A 122 -6.37 7.24 -7.58
N LEU A 123 -5.41 8.12 -7.88
CA LEU A 123 -5.66 9.52 -8.18
C LEU A 123 -6.55 9.66 -9.43
N MET A 124 -6.21 8.95 -10.51
CA MET A 124 -6.96 9.02 -11.76
C MET A 124 -8.39 8.47 -11.59
N ASP A 125 -8.59 7.42 -10.77
CA ASP A 125 -9.91 6.98 -10.40
C ASP A 125 -10.69 8.06 -9.64
N CYS A 126 -10.06 8.73 -8.67
CA CYS A 126 -10.70 9.81 -7.93
C CYS A 126 -11.16 10.95 -8.84
N VAL A 127 -10.36 11.27 -9.85
CA VAL A 127 -10.67 12.31 -10.84
C VAL A 127 -11.75 11.83 -11.82
N THR A 128 -11.65 10.63 -12.33
CA THR A 128 -12.59 10.07 -13.32
C THR A 128 -13.98 9.84 -12.72
N ARG A 129 -14.07 9.41 -11.46
CA ARG A 129 -15.37 9.15 -10.79
C ARG A 129 -16.24 10.39 -10.62
N THR A 130 -15.69 11.60 -10.79
CA THR A 130 -16.50 12.83 -10.76
C THR A 130 -17.50 12.90 -11.93
N GLU A 131 -17.28 12.10 -12.98
CA GLU A 131 -18.21 11.94 -14.11
C GLU A 131 -19.34 10.92 -13.82
N GLY A 132 -19.27 10.24 -12.65
CA GLY A 132 -20.16 9.15 -12.29
C GLY A 132 -21.41 9.58 -11.55
N TYR A 133 -21.99 8.61 -10.82
CA TYR A 133 -23.27 8.79 -10.13
C TYR A 133 -23.23 9.81 -8.98
N TYR A 134 -22.07 9.95 -8.34
CA TYR A 134 -21.86 10.88 -7.23
C TYR A 134 -21.17 12.14 -7.74
N ASP A 135 -21.92 13.21 -7.92
CA ASP A 135 -21.39 14.52 -8.28
C ASP A 135 -20.62 15.10 -7.08
N VAL A 136 -19.31 15.02 -7.14
CA VAL A 136 -18.39 15.55 -6.12
C VAL A 136 -17.48 16.57 -6.77
N ASP A 137 -17.58 17.82 -6.33
CA ASP A 137 -16.64 18.86 -6.75
C ASP A 137 -15.26 18.56 -6.12
N LEU A 138 -14.34 18.05 -6.95
CA LEU A 138 -13.00 17.67 -6.56
C LEU A 138 -12.00 18.67 -7.14
N HIS A 139 -11.21 19.31 -6.26
CA HIS A 139 -10.20 20.28 -6.67
C HIS A 139 -9.20 19.68 -7.66
N GLU A 140 -8.74 18.48 -7.41
CA GLU A 140 -7.81 17.74 -8.25
C GLU A 140 -8.36 17.48 -9.66
N ARG A 141 -9.69 17.38 -9.80
CA ARG A 141 -10.33 17.25 -11.11
C ARG A 141 -10.09 18.49 -12.00
N THR A 142 -10.18 19.67 -11.41
CA THR A 142 -9.95 20.94 -12.12
C THR A 142 -8.46 21.10 -12.44
N GLU A 143 -7.59 20.77 -11.49
CA GLU A 143 -6.14 20.86 -11.64
C GLU A 143 -5.65 19.91 -12.74
N ILE A 144 -5.95 18.62 -12.64
CA ILE A 144 -5.54 17.60 -13.61
C ILE A 144 -6.19 17.84 -14.96
N GLY A 145 -7.47 18.21 -15.01
CA GLY A 145 -8.17 18.51 -16.26
C GLY A 145 -7.54 19.65 -17.07
N SER A 146 -6.74 20.50 -16.44
CA SER A 146 -5.97 21.54 -17.14
C SER A 146 -4.61 21.05 -17.65
N LEU A 147 -4.09 19.94 -17.11
CA LEU A 147 -2.77 19.40 -17.41
C LEU A 147 -2.81 18.26 -18.44
N VAL A 148 -3.92 17.52 -18.50
CA VAL A 148 -4.08 16.35 -19.37
C VAL A 148 -5.23 16.53 -20.34
N ASP A 149 -5.03 16.15 -21.60
CA ASP A 149 -6.07 16.17 -22.64
C ASP A 149 -6.80 14.82 -22.65
N LEU A 150 -7.63 14.57 -21.60
CA LEU A 150 -8.44 13.39 -21.47
C LEU A 150 -9.94 13.72 -21.45
N ASN A 151 -10.71 12.96 -22.22
CA ASN A 151 -12.16 12.96 -22.08
C ASN A 151 -12.58 12.04 -20.94
N PHE A 152 -12.66 12.57 -19.71
CA PHE A 152 -12.96 11.79 -18.50
C PHE A 152 -14.33 11.08 -18.56
N THR A 153 -15.33 11.67 -19.21
CA THR A 153 -16.63 11.02 -19.43
C THR A 153 -16.46 9.75 -20.28
N ALA A 154 -15.69 9.83 -21.34
CA ALA A 154 -15.41 8.65 -22.17
C ALA A 154 -14.55 7.61 -21.43
N VAL A 155 -13.61 8.05 -20.58
CA VAL A 155 -12.78 7.15 -19.75
C VAL A 155 -13.64 6.47 -18.69
N TYR A 156 -14.59 7.17 -18.09
CA TYR A 156 -15.51 6.59 -17.09
C TYR A 156 -16.30 5.39 -17.63
N GLU A 157 -16.71 5.43 -18.89
CA GLU A 157 -17.47 4.36 -19.55
C GLU A 157 -16.62 3.17 -20.01
N GLN A 158 -15.30 3.24 -19.89
CA GLN A 158 -14.40 2.17 -20.30
C GLN A 158 -14.38 1.02 -19.28
N PRO A 159 -14.14 -0.23 -19.73
CA PRO A 159 -13.81 -1.31 -18.82
C PRO A 159 -12.48 -1.03 -18.11
N LEU A 160 -12.30 -1.59 -16.92
CA LEU A 160 -11.17 -1.31 -16.03
C LEU A 160 -9.80 -1.42 -16.71
N SER A 161 -9.57 -2.48 -17.48
CA SER A 161 -8.28 -2.69 -18.17
C SER A 161 -7.98 -1.54 -19.15
N ALA A 162 -8.98 -1.06 -19.88
CA ALA A 162 -8.82 0.08 -20.79
C ALA A 162 -8.62 1.42 -20.03
N GLN A 163 -9.31 1.60 -18.90
CA GLN A 163 -9.08 2.75 -18.02
C GLN A 163 -7.63 2.78 -17.52
N LEU A 164 -7.12 1.65 -17.02
CA LEU A 164 -5.74 1.56 -16.54
C LEU A 164 -4.74 1.93 -17.62
N ARG A 165 -4.89 1.38 -18.83
CA ARG A 165 -4.08 1.77 -19.97
C ARG A 165 -4.07 3.28 -20.18
N THR A 166 -5.27 3.88 -20.25
CA THR A 166 -5.43 5.33 -20.44
C THR A 166 -4.76 6.15 -19.33
N TYR A 167 -4.85 5.67 -18.07
CA TYR A 167 -4.21 6.34 -16.94
C TYR A 167 -2.69 6.25 -17.01
N LEU A 168 -2.15 5.08 -17.33
CA LEU A 168 -0.71 4.84 -17.39
C LEU A 168 -0.05 5.49 -18.62
N ASP A 169 -0.82 5.80 -19.66
CA ASP A 169 -0.35 6.62 -20.80
C ASP A 169 -0.10 8.10 -20.40
N VAL A 170 -0.69 8.57 -19.28
CA VAL A 170 -0.39 9.89 -18.71
C VAL A 170 0.91 9.79 -17.90
N PRO A 171 1.95 10.59 -18.21
CA PRO A 171 3.17 10.60 -17.42
C PRO A 171 2.89 10.97 -15.96
N PHE A 172 3.40 10.18 -15.00
CA PHE A 172 3.16 10.41 -13.58
C PHE A 172 3.58 11.81 -13.14
N ASP A 173 4.69 12.33 -13.66
CA ASP A 173 5.21 13.65 -13.29
C ASP A 173 4.22 14.79 -13.59
N VAL A 174 3.32 14.60 -14.56
CA VAL A 174 2.28 15.59 -14.91
C VAL A 174 1.25 15.70 -13.78
N VAL A 175 0.95 14.60 -13.09
CA VAL A 175 -0.09 14.52 -12.06
C VAL A 175 0.46 14.43 -10.64
N ALA A 176 1.78 14.29 -10.49
CA ALA A 176 2.45 14.06 -9.21
C ALA A 176 2.12 15.12 -8.14
N GLY A 177 1.92 16.38 -8.55
CA GLY A 177 1.55 17.49 -7.66
C GLY A 177 0.18 17.33 -6.99
N ALA A 178 -0.75 16.62 -7.65
CA ALA A 178 -2.10 16.37 -7.16
C ALA A 178 -2.24 15.04 -6.38
N VAL A 179 -1.19 14.22 -6.35
CA VAL A 179 -1.21 12.94 -5.61
C VAL A 179 -1.40 13.18 -4.12
N PRO A 180 -2.43 12.58 -3.48
CA PRO A 180 -2.65 12.75 -2.06
C PRO A 180 -1.49 12.18 -1.24
N LYS A 181 -1.22 12.79 -0.07
CA LYS A 181 -0.22 12.26 0.86
C LYS A 181 -0.64 10.85 1.31
N TRP A 182 0.17 9.86 0.96
CA TRP A 182 -0.04 8.49 1.38
C TRP A 182 0.42 8.32 2.83
N LYS A 183 -0.41 7.72 3.67
CA LYS A 183 -0.20 7.75 5.13
C LYS A 183 0.32 6.44 5.71
N LEU A 184 0.21 5.34 4.97
CA LEU A 184 0.57 4.02 5.46
C LEU A 184 1.61 3.38 4.57
N THR A 185 2.79 3.15 5.15
CA THR A 185 3.84 2.31 4.60
C THR A 185 4.12 1.21 5.62
N ALA A 186 4.29 -0.01 5.16
CA ALA A 186 4.56 -1.17 6.00
C ALA A 186 5.79 -1.92 5.48
N ASP A 187 6.79 -2.06 6.33
CA ASP A 187 7.93 -2.93 6.07
C ASP A 187 7.58 -4.35 6.50
N VAL A 188 7.51 -5.26 5.53
CA VAL A 188 7.14 -6.66 5.74
C VAL A 188 8.33 -7.55 5.37
N ARG A 189 8.77 -8.40 6.31
CA ARG A 189 9.80 -9.38 5.95
C ARG A 189 9.24 -10.35 4.92
N PRO A 190 9.98 -10.59 3.81
CA PRO A 190 9.54 -11.49 2.75
C PRO A 190 9.73 -12.95 3.19
N THR A 191 8.80 -13.43 4.00
CA THR A 191 8.73 -14.82 4.48
C THR A 191 7.28 -15.28 4.46
N ALA A 192 7.03 -16.53 4.11
CA ALA A 192 5.69 -17.08 4.01
C ALA A 192 4.84 -16.87 5.28
N ALA A 193 5.46 -16.87 6.46
CA ALA A 193 4.76 -16.64 7.74
C ALA A 193 4.05 -15.27 7.81
N ASN A 194 4.47 -14.29 7.03
CA ASN A 194 3.90 -12.94 7.05
C ASN A 194 2.75 -12.75 6.04
N VAL A 195 2.39 -13.78 5.27
CA VAL A 195 1.29 -13.69 4.28
C VAL A 195 -0.03 -13.26 4.92
N SER A 196 -0.29 -13.64 6.16
CA SER A 196 -1.51 -13.32 6.89
C SER A 196 -1.71 -11.84 7.20
N ALA A 197 -0.65 -11.03 7.12
CA ALA A 197 -0.75 -9.59 7.29
C ALA A 197 -1.23 -8.86 6.02
N LEU A 198 -1.02 -9.45 4.85
CA LEU A 198 -1.25 -8.80 3.56
C LEU A 198 -2.70 -8.40 3.29
N PRO A 199 -3.74 -9.16 3.65
CA PRO A 199 -5.12 -8.73 3.48
C PRO A 199 -5.45 -7.42 4.22
N PHE A 200 -4.88 -7.22 5.41
CA PHE A 200 -5.08 -5.99 6.18
C PHE A 200 -4.37 -4.80 5.54
N LEU A 201 -3.15 -5.00 5.07
CA LEU A 201 -2.38 -3.98 4.37
C LEU A 201 -3.03 -3.60 3.03
N ALA A 202 -3.53 -4.59 2.29
CA ALA A 202 -4.27 -4.36 1.06
C ALA A 202 -5.56 -3.56 1.29
N ASN A 203 -6.32 -3.88 2.34
CA ASN A 203 -7.54 -3.15 2.70
C ASN A 203 -7.29 -1.65 2.89
N GLU A 204 -6.18 -1.30 3.51
CA GLU A 204 -5.75 0.08 3.78
C GLU A 204 -5.02 0.72 2.58
N LEU A 205 -4.81 -0.02 1.49
CA LEU A 205 -3.97 0.37 0.35
C LEU A 205 -2.57 0.82 0.80
N ALA A 206 -1.99 0.09 1.75
CA ALA A 206 -0.66 0.41 2.27
C ALA A 206 0.39 0.28 1.17
N VAL A 207 1.42 1.12 1.23
CA VAL A 207 2.67 0.85 0.49
C VAL A 207 3.40 -0.26 1.24
N VAL A 208 3.59 -1.40 0.60
CA VAL A 208 4.31 -2.53 1.18
C VAL A 208 5.74 -2.55 0.64
N ARG A 209 6.70 -2.62 1.56
CA ARG A 209 8.12 -2.73 1.26
C ARG A 209 8.69 -4.00 1.89
N CYS A 210 9.63 -4.62 1.20
CA CYS A 210 10.33 -5.81 1.67
C CYS A 210 11.80 -5.47 1.88
N PRO A 211 12.19 -4.98 3.07
CA PRO A 211 13.57 -4.63 3.34
C PRO A 211 14.46 -5.85 3.14
N SER A 212 15.44 -5.74 2.25
CA SER A 212 16.42 -6.79 2.04
C SER A 212 17.17 -7.06 3.36
N THR A 213 17.46 -8.31 3.66
CA THR A 213 18.16 -8.76 4.86
C THR A 213 19.58 -8.14 5.02
N ARG A 214 19.99 -7.33 4.03
CA ARG A 214 21.27 -6.60 4.00
C ARG A 214 21.19 -5.14 4.47
N GLN A 215 20.03 -4.61 4.78
CA GLN A 215 19.97 -3.36 5.50
C GLN A 215 20.45 -3.65 6.93
N THR A 216 21.69 -3.34 7.16
CA THR A 216 22.31 -3.47 8.47
C THR A 216 21.54 -2.60 9.45
N ARG A 217 21.52 -3.01 10.72
CA ARG A 217 20.92 -2.26 11.85
C ARG A 217 21.37 -0.77 11.85
N ASP A 218 22.50 -0.49 11.23
CA ASP A 218 23.09 0.84 11.15
C ASP A 218 22.39 1.71 10.10
N GLU A 219 21.99 1.17 8.93
CA GLU A 219 21.20 1.90 7.91
C GLU A 219 19.79 2.25 8.42
N ALA A 220 19.13 1.30 9.13
CA ALA A 220 17.84 1.57 9.76
C ALA A 220 17.93 2.61 10.89
N LEU A 221 19.06 2.69 11.59
CA LEU A 221 19.32 3.72 12.59
C LEU A 221 19.61 5.08 11.95
N GLU A 222 20.30 5.13 10.82
CA GLU A 222 20.54 6.36 10.05
C GLU A 222 19.23 6.91 9.48
N GLU A 223 18.39 6.08 8.84
CA GLU A 223 17.06 6.51 8.36
C GLU A 223 16.16 7.03 9.49
N LEU A 224 16.12 6.33 10.64
CA LEU A 224 15.37 6.79 11.81
C LEU A 224 15.91 8.12 12.34
N THR A 225 17.23 8.30 12.32
CA THR A 225 17.87 9.53 12.76
C THR A 225 17.52 10.69 11.84
N ASP A 226 17.57 10.47 10.52
CA ASP A 226 17.20 11.46 9.50
C ASP A 226 15.71 11.83 9.56
N GLN A 227 14.82 10.85 9.77
CA GLN A 227 13.39 11.11 9.97
C GLN A 227 13.11 11.91 11.24
N VAL A 228 13.80 11.60 12.35
CA VAL A 228 13.69 12.34 13.61
C VAL A 228 14.24 13.76 13.44
N GLU A 229 15.37 13.94 12.77
CA GLU A 229 15.94 15.26 12.50
C GLU A 229 15.05 16.09 11.58
N SER A 230 14.45 15.51 10.54
CA SER A 230 13.51 16.19 9.67
C SER A 230 12.24 16.61 10.41
N PHE A 231 11.72 15.74 11.28
CA PHE A 231 10.58 16.07 12.13
C PHE A 231 10.85 17.27 13.06
N PHE A 232 12.03 17.34 13.65
CA PHE A 232 12.42 18.46 14.51
C PHE A 232 12.75 19.73 13.70
N ARG A 233 13.28 19.61 12.49
CA ARG A 233 13.53 20.73 11.59
C ARG A 233 12.23 21.39 11.15
N ASP A 234 11.20 20.59 10.85
CA ASP A 234 9.89 21.06 10.42
C ASP A 234 9.00 21.50 11.59
N ASN A 235 9.33 21.10 12.83
CA ASN A 235 8.57 21.45 14.02
C ASN A 235 9.44 21.94 15.19
N PRO A 236 10.01 23.15 15.10
CA PRO A 236 10.90 23.69 16.13
C PRO A 236 10.25 23.87 17.52
N ALA A 237 8.91 23.81 17.61
CA ALA A 237 8.20 23.83 18.90
C ALA A 237 8.30 22.48 19.65
N ALA A 238 8.50 21.36 18.96
CA ALA A 238 8.71 20.05 19.58
C ALA A 238 10.09 19.96 20.24
N LEU A 239 11.10 20.56 19.63
CA LEU A 239 12.46 20.63 20.19
C LEU A 239 12.48 21.38 21.56
N ARG A 240 11.73 22.48 21.67
CA ARG A 240 11.63 23.25 22.91
C ARG A 240 10.93 22.52 24.06
N ARG A 241 10.02 21.58 23.74
CA ARG A 241 9.35 20.72 24.74
C ARG A 241 10.26 19.62 25.26
N SER A 242 11.01 18.95 24.37
CA SER A 242 11.93 17.87 24.78
C SER A 242 13.08 18.37 25.66
N VAL A 243 13.64 19.53 25.36
CA VAL A 243 14.69 20.17 26.18
C VAL A 243 14.16 20.57 27.57
N ARG A 244 12.91 21.05 27.68
CA ARG A 244 12.28 21.35 28.97
C ARG A 244 12.01 20.11 29.82
N SER A 245 11.62 18.97 29.21
CA SER A 245 11.39 17.74 29.94
C SER A 245 12.69 17.06 30.42
N ALA A 246 13.79 17.23 29.70
CA ALA A 246 15.10 16.74 30.12
C ALA A 246 15.71 17.54 31.26
N GLY A 247 15.45 18.88 31.29
CA GLY A 247 15.94 19.77 32.37
C GLY A 247 15.25 19.57 33.71
N THR A 248 14.04 19.03 33.76
CA THR A 248 13.29 18.79 35.02
C THR A 248 13.61 17.45 35.68
N ARG A 249 14.40 16.57 35.05
CA ARG A 249 14.79 15.26 35.64
C ARG A 249 16.11 15.27 36.42
N SER A 250 16.86 16.37 36.45
CA SER A 250 18.17 16.44 37.10
C SER A 250 18.17 17.14 38.47
N GLU A 251 17.03 17.58 39.01
CA GLU A 251 16.97 18.27 40.29
C GLU A 251 16.16 17.58 41.40
N SER A 252 15.93 16.29 41.38
CA SER A 252 15.27 15.59 42.48
C SER A 252 15.96 14.26 42.87
N SER A 253 17.19 14.34 43.36
CA SER A 253 17.79 13.27 44.14
C SER A 253 18.89 13.79 45.08
N SER A 254 18.48 14.47 46.14
CA SER A 254 19.24 14.54 47.39
C SER A 254 18.29 14.90 48.53
N SER A 255 17.71 13.90 49.15
CA SER A 255 17.22 13.98 50.52
C SER A 255 17.43 12.61 51.17
N THR A 256 18.49 12.56 51.92
CA THR A 256 18.77 11.56 52.95
C THR A 256 17.67 11.56 54.01
N ALA A 257 17.05 10.39 54.20
CA ALA A 257 16.31 10.11 55.46
C ALA A 257 16.67 8.70 55.93
N ASP A 258 17.24 8.64 57.12
CA ASP A 258 17.57 7.43 57.92
C ASP A 258 16.36 6.53 58.16
N PRO A 259 16.54 5.23 58.21
CA PRO A 259 15.46 4.29 58.59
C PRO A 259 15.44 4.15 60.13
N GLU A 260 14.37 4.60 60.76
CA GLU A 260 14.02 4.21 62.12
C GLU A 260 13.54 2.72 62.17
N ILE A 261 14.22 1.98 63.03
CA ILE A 261 13.94 0.56 63.35
C ILE A 261 12.73 0.52 64.26
N PHE A 262 11.63 -0.10 63.82
CA PHE A 262 10.48 -0.43 64.63
C PHE A 262 10.63 -1.87 65.13
N ARG A 263 10.65 -2.10 66.49
CA ARG A 263 10.52 -3.38 67.18
C ARG A 263 9.10 -3.53 67.71
N PRO A 264 8.45 -4.65 67.54
CA PRO A 264 7.18 -4.95 68.22
C PRO A 264 7.45 -5.63 69.58
N ASP A 265 6.67 -5.22 70.56
CA ASP A 265 6.27 -6.06 71.71
C ASP A 265 4.97 -6.77 71.41
#